data_c752df8bfb00c9fb351e3d9203e9ab48
#
_entry.id   c752df8bfb00c9fb351e3d9203e9ab48
#
_cell.length_a   1.000
_cell.length_b   1.000
_cell.length_c   1.000
_cell.angle_alpha   90.00
_cell.angle_beta   90.00
_cell.angle_gamma   90.00
#
_symmetry.space_group_name_H-M   'P 1'
#
loop_
_entity.id
_entity.type
_entity.pdbx_description
1 polymer ?
#
loop_
_entity_poly.entity_id
_entity_poly.type
_entity_poly.pdbx_seq_one_letter_code
_entity_poly.pdbx_strand_id
1 'polypeptide(L)'
;MNQLHIMVSSVAMLGCFYIGSWAFFKINSVDFIVVQHLAYMEQRRREPASYTLDTLLNFAGEITAATKRYQVQGWSHPETWGTWTDGAVAELAMRLTPAPSGPLKLMIRIQTAMTHRQQPIQEIDVLANDAVIGHASFRAGDPPLDLNSLIPATALNNEGMLRLVFRIAHPSSPKALGMSEDPRQLGILVNQIRISTVVVDAP
;
A
#
# COMPACT_ATOMS: atom_id res chain seq x y z
N MET A 1 -40.17 29.37 -44.56
CA MET A 1 -39.14 29.81 -43.63
C MET A 1 -39.08 29.06 -42.29
N ASN A 2 -39.89 28.02 -42.09
CA ASN A 2 -39.99 27.38 -40.75
C ASN A 2 -39.36 25.99 -40.59
N GLN A 3 -38.96 25.32 -41.67
CA GLN A 3 -38.38 23.97 -41.55
C GLN A 3 -36.87 23.96 -41.17
N LEU A 4 -36.11 24.96 -41.61
CA LEU A 4 -34.67 25.08 -41.34
C LEU A 4 -34.39 25.40 -39.85
N HIS A 5 -35.23 26.23 -39.22
CA HIS A 5 -35.09 26.58 -37.77
C HIS A 5 -35.40 25.39 -36.85
N ILE A 6 -36.36 24.54 -37.21
CA ILE A 6 -36.71 23.35 -36.43
C ILE A 6 -35.58 22.32 -36.47
N MET A 7 -34.93 22.11 -37.63
CA MET A 7 -33.80 21.17 -37.77
C MET A 7 -32.58 21.63 -36.97
N VAL A 8 -32.22 22.92 -37.03
CA VAL A 8 -31.05 23.45 -36.29
C VAL A 8 -31.28 23.36 -34.77
N SER A 9 -32.47 23.63 -34.28
CA SER A 9 -32.82 23.52 -32.85
C SER A 9 -32.78 22.04 -32.38
N SER A 10 -33.22 21.10 -33.20
CA SER A 10 -33.22 19.66 -32.85
C SER A 10 -31.81 19.08 -32.81
N VAL A 11 -30.94 19.46 -33.73
CA VAL A 11 -29.52 19.02 -33.73
C VAL A 11 -28.76 19.60 -32.54
N ALA A 12 -28.98 20.86 -32.20
CA ALA A 12 -28.37 21.51 -31.02
C ALA A 12 -28.84 20.86 -29.71
N MET A 13 -30.12 20.55 -29.56
CA MET A 13 -30.66 19.85 -28.40
C MET A 13 -30.10 18.43 -28.25
N LEU A 14 -30.01 17.65 -29.33
CA LEU A 14 -29.39 16.33 -29.32
C LEU A 14 -27.91 16.39 -28.96
N GLY A 15 -27.17 17.37 -29.47
CA GLY A 15 -25.76 17.58 -29.14
C GLY A 15 -25.55 17.91 -27.67
N CYS A 16 -26.34 18.78 -27.08
CA CYS A 16 -26.29 19.10 -25.65
C CYS A 16 -26.66 17.92 -24.75
N PHE A 17 -27.64 17.10 -25.18
CA PHE A 17 -28.04 15.90 -24.46
C PHE A 17 -26.94 14.84 -24.49
N TYR A 18 -26.27 14.64 -25.63
CA TYR A 18 -25.15 13.71 -25.77
C TYR A 18 -23.92 14.12 -24.96
N ILE A 19 -23.56 15.40 -24.97
CA ILE A 19 -22.44 15.94 -24.19
C ILE A 19 -22.77 15.86 -22.68
N GLY A 20 -23.98 16.25 -22.28
CA GLY A 20 -24.43 16.15 -20.89
C GLY A 20 -24.48 14.72 -20.38
N SER A 21 -24.98 13.78 -21.19
CA SER A 21 -25.01 12.37 -20.83
C SER A 21 -23.62 11.76 -20.74
N TRP A 22 -22.70 12.10 -21.65
CA TRP A 22 -21.33 11.62 -21.62
C TRP A 22 -20.55 12.17 -20.43
N ALA A 23 -20.69 13.45 -20.10
CA ALA A 23 -20.08 14.08 -18.92
C ALA A 23 -20.64 13.47 -17.62
N PHE A 24 -21.95 13.25 -17.53
CA PHE A 24 -22.61 12.60 -16.40
C PHE A 24 -22.13 11.16 -16.22
N PHE A 25 -22.01 10.38 -17.30
CA PHE A 25 -21.50 9.01 -17.25
C PHE A 25 -20.03 8.96 -16.83
N LYS A 26 -19.21 9.91 -17.27
CA LYS A 26 -17.78 9.98 -16.94
C LYS A 26 -17.56 10.39 -15.47
N ILE A 27 -18.34 11.34 -14.95
CA ILE A 27 -18.28 11.77 -13.56
C ILE A 27 -18.74 10.62 -12.64
N ASN A 28 -19.88 10.00 -12.94
CA ASN A 28 -20.40 8.88 -12.12
C ASN A 28 -19.51 7.63 -12.15
N SER A 29 -18.81 7.36 -13.26
CA SER A 29 -17.90 6.22 -13.33
C SER A 29 -16.65 6.41 -12.48
N VAL A 30 -16.10 7.62 -12.41
CA VAL A 30 -14.94 7.95 -11.55
C VAL A 30 -15.33 7.87 -10.08
N ASP A 31 -16.47 8.47 -9.71
CA ASP A 31 -16.98 8.42 -8.33
C ASP A 31 -17.28 6.97 -7.90
N PHE A 32 -17.84 6.15 -8.79
CA PHE A 32 -18.14 4.76 -8.51
C PHE A 32 -16.87 3.93 -8.27
N ILE A 33 -15.82 4.12 -9.07
CA ILE A 33 -14.54 3.43 -8.88
C ILE A 33 -13.90 3.84 -7.56
N VAL A 34 -13.91 5.14 -7.23
CA VAL A 34 -13.35 5.65 -5.98
C VAL A 34 -14.11 5.08 -4.78
N VAL A 35 -15.44 5.08 -4.81
CA VAL A 35 -16.27 4.52 -3.73
C VAL A 35 -16.04 3.02 -3.57
N GLN A 36 -15.95 2.26 -4.65
CA GLN A 36 -15.65 0.84 -4.59
C GLN A 36 -14.24 0.58 -4.01
N HIS A 37 -13.26 1.37 -4.39
CA HIS A 37 -11.90 1.25 -3.87
C HIS A 37 -11.85 1.56 -2.37
N LEU A 38 -12.51 2.63 -1.91
CA LEU A 38 -12.62 2.96 -0.50
C LEU A 38 -13.34 1.88 0.30
N ALA A 39 -14.45 1.34 -0.22
CA ALA A 39 -15.17 0.24 0.41
C ALA A 39 -14.32 -1.03 0.51
N TYR A 40 -13.54 -1.35 -0.52
CA TYR A 40 -12.60 -2.47 -0.51
C TYR A 40 -11.52 -2.30 0.57
N MET A 41 -10.90 -1.13 0.66
CA MET A 41 -9.89 -0.85 1.68
C MET A 41 -10.48 -0.96 3.09
N GLU A 42 -11.66 -0.41 3.31
CA GLU A 42 -12.35 -0.47 4.59
C GLU A 42 -12.72 -1.90 4.98
N GLN A 43 -13.22 -2.71 4.03
CA GLN A 43 -13.49 -4.13 4.26
C GLN A 43 -12.20 -4.87 4.66
N ARG A 44 -11.08 -4.62 3.97
CA ARG A 44 -9.79 -5.23 4.31
C ARG A 44 -9.30 -4.87 5.72
N ARG A 45 -9.63 -3.67 6.19
CA ARG A 45 -9.29 -3.24 7.56
C ARG A 45 -10.18 -3.89 8.61
N ARG A 46 -11.49 -4.06 8.32
CA ARG A 46 -12.47 -4.67 9.25
C ARG A 46 -12.37 -6.18 9.30
N GLU A 47 -12.13 -6.80 8.16
CA GLU A 47 -12.09 -8.26 8.00
C GLU A 47 -10.77 -8.71 7.35
N PRO A 48 -9.62 -8.47 8.01
CA PRO A 48 -8.33 -8.83 7.45
C PRO A 48 -8.13 -10.33 7.43
N ALA A 49 -7.29 -10.79 6.49
CA ALA A 49 -6.93 -12.18 6.37
C ALA A 49 -6.18 -12.68 7.62
N SER A 50 -6.42 -13.93 8.00
CA SER A 50 -5.71 -14.58 9.11
C SER A 50 -4.23 -14.75 8.77
N TYR A 51 -3.37 -14.40 9.75
CA TYR A 51 -1.94 -14.60 9.71
C TYR A 51 -1.50 -15.46 10.90
N THR A 52 -0.91 -16.61 10.61
CA THR A 52 -0.32 -17.46 11.65
C THR A 52 1.05 -16.91 12.04
N LEU A 53 1.27 -16.70 13.33
CA LEU A 53 2.56 -16.22 13.85
C LEU A 53 3.70 -17.15 13.35
N ASP A 54 4.87 -16.58 13.18
CA ASP A 54 6.09 -17.21 12.64
C ASP A 54 6.05 -17.54 11.13
N THR A 55 4.92 -17.32 10.45
CA THR A 55 4.87 -17.48 9.00
C THR A 55 5.70 -16.41 8.31
N LEU A 56 6.56 -16.83 7.36
CA LEU A 56 7.28 -15.90 6.51
C LEU A 56 6.39 -15.45 5.36
N LEU A 57 6.11 -14.16 5.28
CA LEU A 57 5.48 -13.54 4.11
C LEU A 57 6.57 -13.17 3.11
N ASN A 58 6.51 -13.77 1.93
CA ASN A 58 7.42 -13.48 0.83
C ASN A 58 6.75 -12.53 -0.17
N PHE A 59 7.36 -11.37 -0.39
CA PHE A 59 6.89 -10.32 -1.31
C PHE A 59 7.59 -10.37 -2.68
N ALA A 60 8.50 -11.35 -2.90
CA ALA A 60 9.26 -11.51 -4.12
C ALA A 60 8.66 -12.57 -5.05
N GLY A 61 8.76 -12.36 -6.37
CA GLY A 61 8.37 -13.33 -7.39
C GLY A 61 6.85 -13.53 -7.52
N GLU A 62 6.47 -14.55 -8.31
CA GLU A 62 5.05 -14.82 -8.62
C GLU A 62 4.23 -15.38 -7.44
N ILE A 63 4.88 -15.88 -6.39
CA ILE A 63 4.23 -16.53 -5.23
C ILE A 63 3.48 -15.50 -4.33
N THR A 64 3.57 -14.24 -4.64
CA THR A 64 2.99 -13.15 -3.85
C THR A 64 1.46 -13.05 -3.86
N ALA A 65 0.76 -13.92 -4.61
CA ALA A 65 -0.70 -14.04 -4.47
C ALA A 65 -1.12 -14.30 -3.00
N ALA A 66 -0.27 -15.01 -2.24
CA ALA A 66 -0.50 -15.28 -0.82
C ALA A 66 -0.36 -14.03 0.06
N THR A 67 0.50 -13.05 -0.31
CA THR A 67 0.71 -11.81 0.44
C THR A 67 -0.27 -10.72 0.06
N LYS A 68 -0.79 -10.74 -1.19
CA LYS A 68 -1.75 -9.76 -1.69
C LYS A 68 -3.01 -9.67 -0.82
N ARG A 69 -3.42 -10.76 -0.18
CA ARG A 69 -4.58 -10.78 0.73
C ARG A 69 -4.40 -9.91 1.98
N TYR A 70 -3.17 -9.54 2.34
CA TYR A 70 -2.87 -8.66 3.46
C TYR A 70 -2.73 -7.20 3.02
N GLN A 71 -2.51 -6.93 1.74
CA GLN A 71 -2.31 -5.59 1.22
C GLN A 71 -3.64 -4.82 1.20
N VAL A 72 -3.64 -3.62 1.77
CA VAL A 72 -4.78 -2.70 1.79
C VAL A 72 -4.59 -1.61 0.75
N GLN A 73 -3.46 -0.87 0.82
CA GLN A 73 -3.13 0.21 -0.09
C GLN A 73 -1.63 0.43 -0.22
N GLY A 74 -1.21 1.17 -1.25
CA GLY A 74 0.17 1.63 -1.41
C GLY A 74 1.17 0.54 -1.78
N TRP A 75 0.72 -0.54 -2.42
CA TRP A 75 1.56 -1.63 -2.92
C TRP A 75 1.45 -1.75 -4.43
N SER A 76 2.60 -1.88 -5.06
CA SER A 76 2.72 -2.17 -6.47
C SER A 76 2.51 -3.67 -6.79
N HIS A 77 2.70 -4.05 -8.04
CA HIS A 77 2.78 -5.46 -8.41
C HIS A 77 4.12 -6.06 -7.93
N PRO A 78 4.15 -7.38 -7.67
CA PRO A 78 5.38 -8.08 -7.27
C PRO A 78 6.43 -8.10 -8.38
N GLU A 79 7.68 -8.01 -7.96
CA GLU A 79 8.85 -8.12 -8.82
C GLU A 79 9.79 -9.23 -8.31
N THR A 80 10.83 -9.58 -9.07
CA THR A 80 11.76 -10.67 -8.75
C THR A 80 12.35 -10.57 -7.33
N TRP A 81 12.62 -9.36 -6.85
CA TRP A 81 13.31 -9.13 -5.59
C TRP A 81 12.41 -8.62 -4.46
N GLY A 82 11.13 -8.40 -4.73
CA GLY A 82 10.18 -7.89 -3.73
C GLY A 82 8.99 -7.17 -4.36
N THR A 83 8.25 -6.47 -3.52
CA THR A 83 7.14 -5.60 -3.92
C THR A 83 7.43 -4.18 -3.46
N TRP A 84 7.37 -3.24 -4.39
CA TRP A 84 7.53 -1.81 -4.08
C TRP A 84 6.32 -1.26 -3.35
N THR A 85 6.57 -0.38 -2.39
CA THR A 85 5.54 0.57 -1.96
C THR A 85 5.32 1.60 -3.07
N ASP A 86 4.06 2.04 -3.24
CA ASP A 86 3.66 3.02 -4.26
C ASP A 86 2.86 4.15 -3.58
N GLY A 87 3.49 5.29 -3.43
CA GLY A 87 2.99 6.45 -2.70
C GLY A 87 3.60 6.63 -1.31
N ALA A 88 3.12 7.65 -0.59
CA ALA A 88 3.65 8.04 0.72
C ALA A 88 3.24 7.09 1.87
N VAL A 89 2.25 6.23 1.63
CA VAL A 89 1.73 5.30 2.65
C VAL A 89 1.45 3.95 2.02
N ALA A 90 2.02 2.89 2.60
CA ALA A 90 1.64 1.51 2.29
C ALA A 90 1.09 0.84 3.56
N GLU A 91 0.08 -0.03 3.40
CA GLU A 91 -0.63 -0.63 4.53
C GLU A 91 -0.84 -2.12 4.30
N LEU A 92 -0.56 -2.90 5.34
CA LEU A 92 -0.97 -4.30 5.48
C LEU A 92 -1.97 -4.40 6.63
N ALA A 93 -2.98 -5.25 6.49
CA ALA A 93 -3.90 -5.60 7.57
C ALA A 93 -3.99 -7.12 7.71
N MET A 94 -3.93 -7.59 8.94
CA MET A 94 -3.98 -9.01 9.27
C MET A 94 -4.60 -9.28 10.63
N ARG A 95 -5.21 -10.45 10.77
CA ARG A 95 -5.68 -10.99 12.04
C ARG A 95 -4.68 -12.04 12.50
N LEU A 96 -3.98 -11.77 13.57
CA LEU A 96 -2.97 -12.67 14.15
C LEU A 96 -3.64 -13.90 14.77
N THR A 97 -3.13 -15.08 14.46
CA THR A 97 -3.65 -16.35 14.95
C THR A 97 -2.50 -17.22 15.46
N PRO A 98 -2.53 -17.64 16.75
CA PRO A 98 -3.49 -17.24 17.78
C PRO A 98 -3.40 -15.73 18.09
N ALA A 99 -4.46 -15.18 18.72
CA ALA A 99 -4.41 -13.80 19.20
C ALA A 99 -3.29 -13.67 20.25
N PRO A 100 -2.36 -12.71 20.08
CA PRO A 100 -1.20 -12.62 20.96
C PRO A 100 -1.60 -12.11 22.36
N SER A 101 -1.00 -12.68 23.38
CA SER A 101 -1.16 -12.26 24.78
C SER A 101 -0.03 -11.37 25.30
N GLY A 102 0.99 -11.10 24.47
CA GLY A 102 2.17 -10.34 24.83
C GLY A 102 2.77 -9.60 23.65
N PRO A 103 3.93 -8.97 23.82
CA PRO A 103 4.64 -8.29 22.75
C PRO A 103 5.08 -9.26 21.67
N LEU A 104 5.22 -8.75 20.46
CA LEU A 104 5.66 -9.51 19.29
C LEU A 104 6.94 -8.92 18.71
N LYS A 105 7.73 -9.77 18.07
CA LYS A 105 8.87 -9.37 17.26
C LYS A 105 8.44 -9.25 15.80
N LEU A 106 8.75 -8.12 15.17
CA LEU A 106 8.58 -7.88 13.75
C LEU A 106 9.95 -7.87 13.07
N MET A 107 10.11 -8.62 12.01
CA MET A 107 11.25 -8.55 11.10
C MET A 107 10.74 -8.17 9.72
N ILE A 108 11.34 -7.14 9.12
CA ILE A 108 11.09 -6.71 7.75
C ILE A 108 12.41 -6.69 7.01
N ARG A 109 12.50 -7.47 5.93
CA ARG A 109 13.63 -7.38 5.00
C ARG A 109 13.30 -6.41 3.89
N ILE A 110 14.04 -5.31 3.84
CA ILE A 110 13.96 -4.30 2.80
C ILE A 110 15.15 -4.48 1.88
N GLN A 111 14.88 -4.73 0.60
CA GLN A 111 15.92 -5.02 -0.38
C GLN A 111 16.67 -3.76 -0.81
N THR A 112 15.93 -2.67 -1.01
CA THR A 112 16.44 -1.36 -1.39
C THR A 112 15.37 -0.30 -1.20
N ALA A 113 15.73 0.96 -1.42
CA ALA A 113 14.80 2.08 -1.41
C ALA A 113 15.03 2.97 -2.63
N MET A 114 13.97 3.69 -3.04
CA MET A 114 14.07 4.68 -4.11
C MET A 114 14.80 5.92 -3.61
N THR A 115 16.00 6.16 -4.17
CA THR A 115 16.85 7.31 -3.90
C THR A 115 17.37 7.89 -5.21
N HIS A 116 17.65 9.17 -5.24
CA HIS A 116 18.23 9.84 -6.41
C HIS A 116 19.10 11.03 -5.97
N ARG A 117 19.78 11.68 -6.93
CA ARG A 117 20.78 12.70 -6.64
C ARG A 117 20.26 13.88 -5.78
N GLN A 118 19.03 14.34 -6.01
CA GLN A 118 18.41 15.44 -5.24
C GLN A 118 17.77 14.95 -3.93
N GLN A 119 17.47 13.66 -3.83
CA GLN A 119 16.93 13.00 -2.64
C GLN A 119 17.77 11.75 -2.33
N PRO A 120 18.98 11.92 -1.77
CA PRO A 120 19.94 10.83 -1.59
C PRO A 120 19.59 9.91 -0.40
N ILE A 121 18.61 10.31 0.42
CA ILE A 121 18.17 9.53 1.59
C ILE A 121 16.66 9.31 1.48
N GLN A 122 16.22 8.06 1.60
CA GLN A 122 14.84 7.68 1.80
C GLN A 122 14.65 7.28 3.25
N GLU A 123 13.69 7.90 3.92
CA GLU A 123 13.33 7.60 5.29
C GLU A 123 11.96 6.94 5.36
N ILE A 124 11.82 6.01 6.29
CA ILE A 124 10.56 5.32 6.54
C ILE A 124 10.29 5.21 8.03
N ASP A 125 9.02 5.39 8.41
CA ASP A 125 8.50 4.96 9.70
C ASP A 125 7.62 3.74 9.52
N VAL A 126 7.75 2.79 10.44
CA VAL A 126 6.87 1.62 10.53
C VAL A 126 6.01 1.75 11.77
N LEU A 127 4.69 1.62 11.57
CA LEU A 127 3.72 1.67 12.65
C LEU A 127 3.01 0.33 12.79
N ALA A 128 2.77 -0.08 14.02
CA ALA A 128 1.83 -1.13 14.37
C ALA A 128 0.57 -0.48 14.93
N ASN A 129 -0.55 -0.63 14.23
CA ASN A 129 -1.76 0.15 14.44
C ASN A 129 -1.40 1.66 14.38
N ASP A 130 -1.44 2.39 15.46
CA ASP A 130 -1.09 3.82 15.47
C ASP A 130 0.24 4.12 16.17
N ALA A 131 0.90 3.09 16.71
CA ALA A 131 2.18 3.22 17.41
C ALA A 131 3.36 3.12 16.44
N VAL A 132 4.25 4.11 16.42
CA VAL A 132 5.53 4.02 15.71
C VAL A 132 6.41 3.00 16.41
N ILE A 133 6.82 1.96 15.69
CA ILE A 133 7.60 0.84 16.22
C ILE A 133 8.99 0.73 15.58
N GLY A 134 9.24 1.43 14.50
CA GLY A 134 10.52 1.39 13.81
C GLY A 134 10.74 2.59 12.91
N HIS A 135 12.00 2.92 12.72
CA HIS A 135 12.46 3.93 11.78
C HIS A 135 13.68 3.37 11.03
N ALA A 136 13.78 3.66 9.74
CA ALA A 136 14.96 3.33 8.95
C ALA A 136 15.24 4.40 7.90
N SER A 137 16.52 4.56 7.53
CA SER A 137 16.95 5.41 6.45
C SER A 137 17.83 4.62 5.48
N PHE A 138 17.72 4.92 4.20
CA PHE A 138 18.46 4.28 3.11
C PHE A 138 19.16 5.32 2.26
N ARG A 139 20.39 5.00 1.82
CA ARG A 139 21.14 5.74 0.81
C ARG A 139 21.31 4.89 -0.44
N ALA A 140 21.61 5.53 -1.55
CA ALA A 140 21.96 4.82 -2.77
C ALA A 140 23.17 3.89 -2.53
N GLY A 141 23.01 2.61 -2.88
CA GLY A 141 24.05 1.60 -2.71
C GLY A 141 24.11 0.93 -1.34
N ASP A 142 23.24 1.31 -0.40
CA ASP A 142 23.14 0.58 0.87
C ASP A 142 22.75 -0.90 0.62
N PRO A 143 23.32 -1.83 1.41
CA PRO A 143 22.91 -3.24 1.33
C PRO A 143 21.47 -3.42 1.83
N PRO A 144 20.85 -4.59 1.52
CA PRO A 144 19.56 -4.95 2.11
C PRO A 144 19.59 -4.84 3.65
N LEU A 145 18.49 -4.32 4.21
CA LEU A 145 18.34 -4.10 5.64
C LEU A 145 17.29 -5.07 6.24
N ASP A 146 17.62 -5.72 7.34
CA ASP A 146 16.67 -6.41 8.19
C ASP A 146 16.25 -5.46 9.35
N LEU A 147 15.13 -4.77 9.18
CA LEU A 147 14.55 -3.93 10.23
C LEU A 147 13.86 -4.84 11.24
N ASN A 148 14.40 -4.87 12.45
CA ASN A 148 13.84 -5.61 13.58
C ASN A 148 13.22 -4.64 14.58
N SER A 149 11.95 -4.87 14.91
CA SER A 149 11.17 -3.99 15.79
C SER A 149 10.38 -4.83 16.79
N LEU A 150 10.06 -4.23 17.94
CA LEU A 150 9.13 -4.79 18.92
C LEU A 150 7.75 -4.16 18.71
N ILE A 151 6.73 -5.00 18.56
CA ILE A 151 5.34 -4.58 18.62
C ILE A 151 4.93 -4.70 20.08
N PRO A 152 4.72 -3.59 20.82
CA PRO A 152 4.34 -3.67 22.22
C PRO A 152 2.92 -4.24 22.34
N ALA A 153 2.64 -4.96 23.43
CA ALA A 153 1.31 -5.51 23.69
C ALA A 153 0.22 -4.42 23.71
N THR A 154 0.56 -3.21 24.13
CA THR A 154 -0.35 -2.05 24.13
C THR A 154 -0.75 -1.56 22.74
N ALA A 155 0.00 -1.91 21.69
CA ALA A 155 -0.35 -1.61 20.30
C ALA A 155 -1.29 -2.68 19.70
N LEU A 156 -1.53 -3.78 20.39
CA LEU A 156 -2.39 -4.88 19.94
C LEU A 156 -3.74 -4.79 20.63
N ASN A 157 -4.81 -5.17 19.94
CA ASN A 157 -6.12 -5.32 20.55
C ASN A 157 -6.40 -6.80 20.88
N ASN A 158 -7.41 -7.05 21.72
CA ASN A 158 -7.77 -8.39 22.17
C ASN A 158 -8.28 -9.30 21.02
N GLU A 159 -8.59 -8.74 19.87
CA GLU A 159 -9.05 -9.48 18.69
C GLU A 159 -7.89 -9.94 17.78
N GLY A 160 -6.65 -9.58 18.14
CA GLY A 160 -5.46 -9.89 17.34
C GLY A 160 -5.37 -9.12 16.02
N MET A 161 -6.10 -8.00 15.90
CA MET A 161 -6.05 -7.16 14.71
C MET A 161 -4.77 -6.35 14.68
N LEU A 162 -4.02 -6.45 13.58
CA LEU A 162 -2.80 -5.71 13.35
C LEU A 162 -2.83 -5.02 11.98
N ARG A 163 -2.56 -3.72 12.00
CA ARG A 163 -2.25 -2.90 10.83
C ARG A 163 -0.78 -2.54 10.88
N LEU A 164 -0.01 -2.93 9.87
CA LEU A 164 1.34 -2.44 9.65
C LEU A 164 1.27 -1.32 8.61
N VAL A 165 1.70 -0.13 9.00
CA VAL A 165 1.70 1.05 8.13
C VAL A 165 3.14 1.49 7.91
N PHE A 166 3.51 1.65 6.65
CA PHE A 166 4.78 2.19 6.21
C PHE A 166 4.55 3.63 5.75
N ARG A 167 5.15 4.60 6.42
CA ARG A 167 5.18 6.00 5.99
C ARG A 167 6.48 6.26 5.28
N ILE A 168 6.39 6.64 4.01
CA ILE A 168 7.51 6.87 3.11
C ILE A 168 7.69 8.38 2.99
N ALA A 169 8.84 8.89 3.41
CA ALA A 169 9.06 10.33 3.45
C ALA A 169 9.11 10.96 2.04
N HIS A 170 9.77 10.27 1.10
CA HIS A 170 10.08 10.83 -0.22
C HIS A 170 9.82 9.84 -1.36
N PRO A 171 8.57 9.39 -1.59
CA PRO A 171 8.28 8.53 -2.72
C PRO A 171 8.56 9.28 -4.02
N SER A 172 9.19 8.61 -4.98
CA SER A 172 9.65 9.26 -6.21
C SER A 172 9.34 8.42 -7.44
N SER A 173 8.94 9.07 -8.53
CA SER A 173 8.67 8.41 -9.81
C SER A 173 9.94 8.33 -10.66
N PRO A 174 10.38 7.11 -11.06
CA PRO A 174 11.46 6.94 -12.02
C PRO A 174 11.24 7.73 -13.31
N LYS A 175 10.01 7.82 -13.80
CA LYS A 175 9.65 8.60 -14.98
C LYS A 175 9.86 10.09 -14.77
N ALA A 176 9.40 10.63 -13.64
CA ALA A 176 9.57 12.06 -13.33
C ALA A 176 11.05 12.43 -13.15
N LEU A 177 11.90 11.46 -12.79
CA LEU A 177 13.34 11.61 -12.65
C LEU A 177 14.14 11.36 -13.93
N GLY A 178 13.46 10.96 -15.03
CA GLY A 178 14.13 10.62 -16.29
C GLY A 178 14.95 9.33 -16.25
N MET A 179 14.68 8.44 -15.27
CA MET A 179 15.40 7.17 -15.10
C MET A 179 14.81 6.04 -15.93
N SER A 180 13.49 6.03 -16.11
CA SER A 180 12.74 5.04 -16.93
C SER A 180 11.34 5.56 -17.25
N GLU A 181 10.52 4.75 -17.95
CA GLU A 181 9.12 5.09 -18.21
C GLU A 181 8.15 4.74 -17.07
N ASP A 182 8.66 4.30 -15.91
CA ASP A 182 7.83 3.90 -14.76
C ASP A 182 7.22 5.12 -14.05
N PRO A 183 5.88 5.28 -14.05
CA PRO A 183 5.21 6.43 -13.44
C PRO A 183 4.91 6.26 -11.94
N ARG A 184 5.13 5.06 -11.36
CA ARG A 184 4.81 4.76 -9.96
C ARG A 184 5.59 5.67 -9.01
N GLN A 185 5.02 5.94 -7.83
CA GLN A 185 5.68 6.69 -6.76
C GLN A 185 6.39 5.70 -5.82
N LEU A 186 7.58 5.25 -6.21
CA LEU A 186 8.31 4.20 -5.51
C LEU A 186 8.94 4.72 -4.21
N GLY A 187 8.86 3.90 -3.16
CA GLY A 187 9.45 4.17 -1.85
C GLY A 187 10.50 3.14 -1.47
N ILE A 188 10.09 2.01 -0.92
CA ILE A 188 10.95 0.88 -0.53
C ILE A 188 10.52 -0.40 -1.23
N LEU A 189 11.48 -1.27 -1.51
CA LEU A 189 11.27 -2.62 -2.04
C LEU A 189 11.29 -3.62 -0.88
N VAL A 190 10.12 -4.06 -0.45
CA VAL A 190 9.98 -5.05 0.63
C VAL A 190 10.13 -6.45 0.04
N ASN A 191 11.01 -7.26 0.66
CA ASN A 191 11.27 -8.64 0.25
C ASN A 191 10.51 -9.64 1.14
N GLN A 192 10.61 -9.49 2.46
CA GLN A 192 10.03 -10.44 3.42
C GLN A 192 9.54 -9.73 4.68
N ILE A 193 8.49 -10.30 5.30
CA ILE A 193 7.99 -9.88 6.62
C ILE A 193 7.73 -11.13 7.44
N ARG A 194 8.11 -11.10 8.74
CA ARG A 194 7.77 -12.12 9.73
C ARG A 194 7.36 -11.46 11.04
N ILE A 195 6.30 -11.98 11.65
CA ILE A 195 5.85 -11.58 12.97
C ILE A 195 5.88 -12.83 13.85
N SER A 196 6.58 -12.75 14.97
CA SER A 196 6.82 -13.87 15.87
C SER A 196 6.59 -13.50 17.33
N THR A 197 6.39 -14.51 18.17
CA THR A 197 6.37 -14.30 19.62
C THR A 197 7.76 -13.94 20.12
N VAL A 198 7.81 -13.12 21.18
CA VAL A 198 9.05 -12.90 21.92
C VAL A 198 9.28 -14.14 22.80
N VAL A 199 10.34 -14.90 22.52
CA VAL A 199 10.78 -15.95 23.42
C VAL A 199 11.40 -15.24 24.61
N VAL A 200 10.74 -15.30 25.76
CA VAL A 200 11.36 -14.92 27.03
C VAL A 200 12.00 -16.21 27.54
N ASP A 201 13.33 -16.28 27.44
CA ASP A 201 14.06 -17.37 28.11
C ASP A 201 13.69 -17.29 29.60
N ALA A 202 13.07 -18.35 30.10
CA ALA A 202 12.77 -18.45 31.52
C ALA A 202 14.12 -18.49 32.27
N PRO A 203 14.22 -17.77 33.41
CA PRO A 203 15.44 -17.72 34.23
C PRO A 203 15.84 -19.06 34.82
#